data_6d2058af7ab5dac34d7594a55bfadac3
#
_entry.id   6d2058af7ab5dac34d7594a55bfadac3
#
_cell.length_a   1.000
_cell.length_b   1.000
_cell.length_c   1.000
_cell.angle_alpha   90.00
_cell.angle_beta   90.00
_cell.angle_gamma   90.00
#
_symmetry.space_group_name_H-M   'P 1'
#
loop_
_entity.id
_entity.type
_entity.pdbx_description
1 polymer ?
#
loop_
_entity_poly.entity_id
_entity_poly.type
_entity_poly.pdbx_seq_one_letter_code
_entity_poly.pdbx_strand_id
1 'polypeptide(L)'
;MYFSAKEILAQLDGTDMRICDLVIKNETEISEISREEIFSMLEERYQIMYNSAHDALEKEIRSLSGLTGGSAKKMWEYYKKGSSICDNTIIRGAAYALSCLEVNASMGLIVAAPTAG
;
A
#
# COMPACT_ATOMS: atom_id res chain seq x y z
N MET A 1 0.90 -13.93 -17.72
CA MET A 1 2.02 -13.89 -18.68
C MET A 1 2.64 -12.51 -18.61
N TYR A 2 3.96 -12.39 -18.50
CA TYR A 2 4.61 -11.08 -18.42
C TYR A 2 4.89 -10.60 -19.84
N PHE A 3 4.35 -9.47 -20.21
CA PHE A 3 4.62 -8.85 -21.49
C PHE A 3 5.89 -8.00 -21.44
N SER A 4 6.63 -7.97 -22.50
CA SER A 4 7.64 -6.94 -22.69
C SER A 4 6.97 -5.57 -22.84
N ALA A 5 7.65 -4.48 -22.49
CA ALA A 5 7.12 -3.13 -22.71
C ALA A 5 6.69 -2.90 -24.17
N LYS A 6 7.40 -3.51 -25.13
CA LYS A 6 7.06 -3.45 -26.55
C LYS A 6 5.70 -4.10 -26.85
N GLU A 7 5.42 -5.25 -26.24
CA GLU A 7 4.16 -5.97 -26.43
C GLU A 7 2.98 -5.20 -25.78
N ILE A 8 3.20 -4.61 -24.59
CA ILE A 8 2.22 -3.76 -23.94
C ILE A 8 1.85 -2.58 -24.83
N LEU A 9 2.87 -1.87 -25.36
CA LEU A 9 2.64 -0.73 -26.25
C LEU A 9 1.92 -1.15 -27.52
N ALA A 10 2.28 -2.27 -28.13
CA ALA A 10 1.63 -2.78 -29.34
C ALA A 10 0.15 -3.15 -29.12
N GLN A 11 -0.21 -3.61 -27.91
CA GLN A 11 -1.62 -3.92 -27.58
C GLN A 11 -2.45 -2.68 -27.23
N LEU A 12 -1.79 -1.60 -26.84
CA LEU A 12 -2.46 -0.33 -26.55
C LEU A 12 -2.56 0.57 -27.78
N ASP A 13 -1.70 0.35 -28.79
CA ASP A 13 -1.65 1.17 -29.99
C ASP A 13 -2.99 1.11 -30.75
N GLY A 14 -3.53 2.29 -31.10
CA GLY A 14 -4.83 2.42 -31.77
C GLY A 14 -6.06 2.10 -30.90
N THR A 15 -5.90 1.96 -29.58
CA THR A 15 -7.00 1.74 -28.64
C THR A 15 -7.09 2.87 -27.61
N ASP A 16 -8.27 3.04 -26.99
CA ASP A 16 -8.48 3.95 -25.84
C ASP A 16 -8.20 3.26 -24.51
N MET A 17 -7.62 2.06 -24.51
CA MET A 17 -7.35 1.27 -23.31
C MET A 17 -6.15 1.85 -22.56
N ARG A 18 -6.26 1.91 -21.23
CA ARG A 18 -5.14 2.21 -20.34
C ARG A 18 -4.38 0.92 -20.00
N ILE A 19 -3.15 1.05 -19.52
CA ILE A 19 -2.35 -0.10 -19.06
C ILE A 19 -3.12 -0.95 -18.03
N CYS A 20 -3.83 -0.30 -17.08
CA CYS A 20 -4.62 -1.01 -16.08
C CYS A 20 -5.76 -1.85 -16.71
N ASP A 21 -6.41 -1.36 -17.75
CA ASP A 21 -7.47 -2.09 -18.43
C ASP A 21 -6.92 -3.34 -19.14
N LEU A 22 -5.73 -3.22 -19.75
CA LEU A 22 -5.01 -4.34 -20.34
C LEU A 22 -4.62 -5.38 -19.28
N VAL A 23 -4.07 -4.94 -18.13
CA VAL A 23 -3.69 -5.84 -17.03
C VAL A 23 -4.90 -6.58 -16.49
N ILE A 24 -6.02 -5.89 -16.25
CA ILE A 24 -7.27 -6.53 -15.78
C ILE A 24 -7.78 -7.54 -16.80
N LYS A 25 -7.78 -7.20 -18.10
CA LYS A 25 -8.17 -8.13 -19.17
C LYS A 25 -7.32 -9.40 -19.14
N ASN A 26 -6.01 -9.26 -19.05
CA ASN A 26 -5.11 -10.39 -18.98
C ASN A 26 -5.34 -11.24 -17.72
N GLU A 27 -5.58 -10.59 -16.58
CA GLU A 27 -5.84 -11.31 -15.33
C GLU A 27 -7.14 -12.10 -15.40
N THR A 28 -8.22 -11.53 -15.97
CA THR A 28 -9.48 -12.26 -16.18
C THR A 28 -9.31 -13.47 -17.08
N GLU A 29 -8.46 -13.37 -18.13
CA GLU A 29 -8.20 -14.46 -19.07
C GLU A 29 -7.33 -15.58 -18.45
N ILE A 30 -6.36 -15.22 -17.58
CA ILE A 30 -5.42 -16.19 -17.00
C ILE A 30 -6.01 -16.89 -15.78
N SER A 31 -6.67 -16.11 -14.91
CA SER A 31 -7.20 -16.62 -13.63
C SER A 31 -8.62 -17.13 -13.72
N GLU A 32 -9.28 -16.96 -14.88
CA GLU A 32 -10.68 -17.35 -15.11
C GLU A 32 -11.67 -16.74 -14.10
N ILE A 33 -11.33 -15.57 -13.55
CA ILE A 33 -12.17 -14.84 -12.61
C ILE A 33 -12.75 -13.57 -13.27
N SER A 34 -13.88 -13.11 -12.77
CA SER A 34 -14.56 -11.94 -13.31
C SER A 34 -13.81 -10.64 -12.96
N ARG A 35 -14.08 -9.57 -13.71
CA ARG A 35 -13.58 -8.24 -13.41
C ARG A 35 -14.01 -7.77 -12.01
N GLU A 36 -15.24 -8.06 -11.63
CA GLU A 36 -15.82 -7.73 -10.34
C GLU A 36 -15.09 -8.43 -9.19
N GLU A 37 -14.73 -9.69 -9.36
CA GLU A 37 -13.95 -10.45 -8.39
C GLU A 37 -12.54 -9.89 -8.24
N ILE A 38 -11.87 -9.50 -9.35
CA ILE A 38 -10.57 -8.82 -9.30
C ILE A 38 -10.66 -7.55 -8.46
N PHE A 39 -11.68 -6.69 -8.71
CA PHE A 39 -11.85 -5.46 -7.95
C PHE A 39 -12.17 -5.72 -6.48
N SER A 40 -12.97 -6.73 -6.16
CA SER A 40 -13.23 -7.11 -4.77
C SER A 40 -11.95 -7.52 -4.03
N MET A 41 -11.10 -8.32 -4.68
CA MET A 41 -9.79 -8.72 -4.11
C MET A 41 -8.84 -7.53 -3.94
N LEU A 42 -8.85 -6.59 -4.89
CA LEU A 42 -8.04 -5.36 -4.80
C LEU A 42 -8.52 -4.46 -3.67
N GLU A 43 -9.83 -4.31 -3.49
CA GLU A 43 -10.43 -3.52 -2.41
C GLU A 43 -10.04 -4.09 -1.04
N GLU A 44 -10.12 -5.41 -0.87
CA GLU A 44 -9.69 -6.08 0.37
C GLU A 44 -8.21 -5.79 0.68
N ARG A 45 -7.34 -5.95 -0.32
CA ARG A 45 -5.90 -5.65 -0.16
C ARG A 45 -5.65 -4.18 0.14
N TYR A 46 -6.35 -3.29 -0.56
CA TYR A 46 -6.25 -1.84 -0.32
C TYR A 46 -6.66 -1.50 1.11
N GLN A 47 -7.74 -2.11 1.62
CA GLN A 47 -8.18 -1.87 2.99
C GLN A 47 -7.14 -2.32 4.02
N ILE A 48 -6.45 -3.45 3.78
CA ILE A 48 -5.33 -3.91 4.63
C ILE A 48 -4.18 -2.89 4.58
N MET A 49 -3.80 -2.42 3.38
CA MET A 49 -2.76 -1.39 3.21
C MET A 49 -3.12 -0.10 3.95
N TYR A 50 -4.35 0.35 3.78
CA TYR A 50 -4.86 1.55 4.46
C TYR A 50 -4.79 1.41 5.98
N ASN A 51 -5.31 0.31 6.52
CA ASN A 51 -5.33 0.06 7.95
C ASN A 51 -3.91 -0.01 8.53
N SER A 52 -3.00 -0.74 7.89
CA SER A 52 -1.61 -0.84 8.35
C SER A 52 -0.88 0.51 8.38
N ALA A 53 -1.20 1.40 7.45
CA ALA A 53 -0.64 2.76 7.44
C ALA A 53 -1.24 3.68 8.52
N HIS A 54 -2.42 3.36 9.06
CA HIS A 54 -3.15 4.25 9.98
C HIS A 54 -3.23 3.73 11.42
N ASP A 55 -3.18 2.41 11.62
CA ASP A 55 -3.46 1.79 12.91
C ASP A 55 -2.57 2.26 14.06
N ALA A 56 -1.28 2.51 13.79
CA ALA A 56 -0.35 2.97 14.82
C ALA A 56 -0.28 4.51 14.98
N LEU A 57 -1.10 5.27 14.24
CA LEU A 57 -1.08 6.74 14.33
C LEU A 57 -1.77 7.26 15.59
N GLU A 58 -2.87 6.66 15.97
CA GLU A 58 -3.67 7.12 17.10
C GLU A 58 -3.47 6.26 18.36
N LYS A 59 -3.09 5.00 18.20
CA LYS A 59 -2.79 4.07 19.30
C LYS A 59 -1.33 3.63 19.25
N GLU A 60 -0.73 3.42 20.43
CA GLU A 60 0.61 2.85 20.50
C GLU A 60 0.56 1.35 20.20
N ILE A 61 1.24 0.93 19.14
CA ILE A 61 1.44 -0.48 18.80
C ILE A 61 2.86 -0.85 19.16
N ARG A 62 3.04 -1.97 19.86
CA ARG A 62 4.35 -2.48 20.23
C ARG A 62 4.64 -3.83 19.59
N SER A 63 5.91 -4.04 19.24
CA SER A 63 6.40 -5.34 18.77
C SER A 63 6.14 -6.44 19.81
N LEU A 64 6.13 -7.70 19.36
CA LEU A 64 5.95 -8.85 20.28
C LEU A 64 7.01 -8.88 21.41
N SER A 65 8.22 -8.42 21.14
CA SER A 65 9.28 -8.31 22.15
C SER A 65 9.08 -7.15 23.13
N GLY A 66 8.19 -6.22 22.83
CA GLY A 66 7.98 -4.98 23.58
C GLY A 66 9.10 -3.93 23.42
N LEU A 67 10.16 -4.23 22.65
CA LEU A 67 11.34 -3.37 22.53
C LEU A 67 11.11 -2.17 21.60
N THR A 68 10.25 -2.30 20.58
CA THR A 68 9.98 -1.24 19.60
C THR A 68 8.50 -0.94 19.53
N GLY A 69 8.17 0.30 19.13
CA GLY A 69 6.79 0.77 18.92
C GLY A 69 6.54 2.16 19.49
N GLY A 70 5.42 2.74 19.06
CA GLY A 70 4.98 4.07 19.49
C GLY A 70 5.66 5.23 18.76
N SER A 71 6.53 4.98 17.79
CA SER A 71 7.20 6.02 17.01
C SER A 71 6.24 6.64 15.99
N ALA A 72 5.37 5.84 15.38
CA ALA A 72 4.36 6.30 14.44
C ALA A 72 3.44 7.34 15.10
N LYS A 73 2.90 7.03 16.28
CA LYS A 73 2.06 7.93 17.05
C LYS A 73 2.76 9.24 17.39
N LYS A 74 4.00 9.18 17.86
CA LYS A 74 4.80 10.39 18.17
C LYS A 74 5.04 11.25 16.93
N MET A 75 5.34 10.61 15.79
CA MET A 75 5.52 11.32 14.52
C MET A 75 4.23 11.96 14.04
N TRP A 76 3.09 11.26 14.21
CA TRP A 76 1.78 11.77 13.87
C TRP A 76 1.35 12.95 14.76
N GLU A 77 1.61 12.88 16.06
CA GLU A 77 1.39 14.00 16.98
C GLU A 77 2.27 15.22 16.64
N TYR A 78 3.52 14.99 16.21
CA TYR A 78 4.39 16.03 15.73
C TYR A 78 3.86 16.68 14.44
N TYR A 79 3.40 15.86 13.49
CA TYR A 79 2.73 16.34 12.27
C TYR A 79 1.53 17.23 12.59
N LYS A 80 0.67 16.81 13.51
CA LYS A 80 -0.54 17.57 13.88
C LYS A 80 -0.24 18.93 14.51
N LYS A 81 0.93 19.15 15.09
CA LYS A 81 1.34 20.44 15.64
C LYS A 81 1.64 21.50 14.57
N GLY A 82 1.89 21.10 13.33
CA GLY A 82 2.08 22.01 12.20
C GLY A 82 3.37 22.84 12.19
N SER A 83 4.27 22.63 13.14
CA SER A 83 5.55 23.35 13.29
C SER A 83 6.75 22.44 13.05
N SER A 84 6.74 21.71 11.93
CA SER A 84 7.82 20.77 11.60
C SER A 84 9.06 21.51 11.03
N ILE A 85 10.23 20.90 11.26
CA ILE A 85 11.51 21.40 10.72
C ILE A 85 11.69 21.08 9.22
N CYS A 86 10.82 20.27 8.64
CA CYS A 86 10.79 19.93 7.22
C CYS A 86 9.33 19.94 6.73
N ASP A 87 9.16 19.74 5.42
CA ASP A 87 7.83 19.73 4.81
C ASP A 87 6.88 18.75 5.49
N ASN A 88 5.66 19.21 5.78
CA ASN A 88 4.64 18.42 6.46
C ASN A 88 4.27 17.14 5.68
N THR A 89 4.39 17.14 4.35
CA THR A 89 4.14 15.94 3.54
C THR A 89 5.16 14.84 3.84
N ILE A 90 6.43 15.22 4.06
CA ILE A 90 7.48 14.26 4.44
C ILE A 90 7.20 13.67 5.82
N ILE A 91 6.84 14.50 6.81
CA ILE A 91 6.52 14.03 8.17
C ILE A 91 5.31 13.11 8.16
N ARG A 92 4.28 13.43 7.39
CA ARG A 92 3.10 12.58 7.22
C ARG A 92 3.45 11.24 6.58
N GLY A 93 4.26 11.25 5.52
CA GLY A 93 4.73 10.02 4.88
C GLY A 93 5.56 9.15 5.82
N ALA A 94 6.44 9.76 6.61
CA ALA A 94 7.23 9.07 7.63
C ALA A 94 6.35 8.43 8.72
N ALA A 95 5.28 9.12 9.17
CA ALA A 95 4.35 8.58 10.14
C ALA A 95 3.62 7.32 9.61
N TYR A 96 3.17 7.35 8.35
CA TYR A 96 2.55 6.18 7.70
C TYR A 96 3.53 5.02 7.54
N ALA A 97 4.76 5.29 7.12
CA ALA A 97 5.80 4.26 7.00
C ALA A 97 6.11 3.61 8.36
N LEU A 98 6.24 4.41 9.42
CA LEU A 98 6.45 3.91 10.78
C LEU A 98 5.25 3.09 11.26
N SER A 99 4.01 3.49 10.92
CA SER A 99 2.81 2.71 11.26
C SER A 99 2.87 1.31 10.64
N CYS A 100 3.15 1.22 9.34
CA CYS A 100 3.30 -0.08 8.67
C CYS A 100 4.38 -0.94 9.32
N LEU A 101 5.53 -0.36 9.68
CA LEU A 101 6.62 -1.07 10.35
C LEU A 101 6.21 -1.59 11.74
N GLU A 102 5.50 -0.78 12.53
CA GLU A 102 5.03 -1.17 13.87
C GLU A 102 3.95 -2.24 13.80
N VAL A 103 3.00 -2.14 12.85
CA VAL A 103 2.00 -3.17 12.59
C VAL A 103 2.67 -4.49 12.20
N ASN A 104 3.66 -4.45 11.30
CA ASN A 104 4.43 -5.64 10.92
C ASN A 104 5.18 -6.25 12.12
N ALA A 105 5.87 -5.42 12.91
CA ALA A 105 6.63 -5.87 14.08
C ALA A 105 5.74 -6.45 15.21
N SER A 106 4.46 -6.12 15.22
CA SER A 106 3.46 -6.69 16.12
C SER A 106 2.77 -7.95 15.57
N MET A 107 3.22 -8.47 14.43
CA MET A 107 2.60 -9.56 13.66
C MET A 107 1.20 -9.21 13.12
N GLY A 108 0.94 -7.93 12.90
CA GLY A 108 -0.24 -7.46 12.20
C GLY A 108 -0.19 -7.72 10.70
N LEU A 109 -1.33 -7.60 10.04
CA LEU A 109 -1.45 -7.87 8.63
C LEU A 109 -0.99 -6.66 7.81
N ILE A 110 -0.10 -6.89 6.86
CA ILE A 110 0.36 -5.92 5.87
C ILE A 110 0.28 -6.50 4.46
N VAL A 111 0.21 -5.63 3.46
CA VAL A 111 0.33 -6.01 2.05
C VAL A 111 1.62 -5.43 1.49
N ALA A 112 2.51 -6.29 1.02
CA ALA A 112 3.70 -5.88 0.29
C ALA A 112 3.39 -5.78 -1.21
N ALA A 113 3.29 -4.57 -1.73
CA ALA A 113 3.02 -4.33 -3.14
C ALA A 113 3.70 -3.01 -3.61
N PRO A 114 4.53 -3.04 -4.65
CA PRO A 114 5.13 -4.25 -5.22
C PRO A 114 6.05 -4.95 -4.22
N THR A 115 6.27 -6.23 -4.39
CA THR A 115 7.09 -6.99 -3.45
C THR A 115 8.49 -6.41 -3.34
N ALA A 116 8.95 -6.24 -2.12
CA ALA A 116 10.35 -6.00 -1.85
C ALA A 116 11.09 -7.34 -1.91
N GLY A 117 11.56 -7.70 -3.05
CA GLY A 117 12.49 -8.78 -3.32
C GLY A 117 12.39 -10.05 -2.49
#